data_2eba6e05cc5956ab1f09c3fb31fd721d
#
_entry.id   2eba6e05cc5956ab1f09c3fb31fd721d
#
_cell.length_a   1.000
_cell.length_b   1.000
_cell.length_c   1.000
_cell.angle_alpha   90.00
_cell.angle_beta   90.00
_cell.angle_gamma   90.00
#
_symmetry.space_group_name_H-M   'P 1'
#
loop_
_entity.id
_entity.type
_entity.pdbx_description
1 polymer ?
#
loop_
_entity_poly.entity_id
_entity_poly.type
_entity_poly.pdbx_seq_one_letter_code
_entity_poly.pdbx_strand_id
1 'polypeptide(L)'
;MRTMCRRRGWVGIILLVLVMSYGASSDGAEQASAQAGANLYKRLGGFDAIAAVVDDFVPRLVSDPQLGRFFVGLGNDSKGRVRQLAAELVCQATGGPCVYIGRPMKAAHAGLGITESDWQTTVKHFVATLDKFKVPQKEKDELLAIVSGLKTDIVEKP
;
A
#
# COMPACT_ATOMS: atom_id res chain seq x y z
N MET A 1 -29.99 80.56 -18.59
CA MET A 1 -29.47 80.84 -19.94
C MET A 1 -28.83 79.63 -20.54
N ARG A 2 -29.51 79.13 -21.61
CA ARG A 2 -28.94 78.51 -22.81
C ARG A 2 -28.02 77.32 -22.58
N THR A 3 -28.10 76.26 -23.22
CA THR A 3 -28.85 75.58 -24.31
C THR A 3 -28.11 74.32 -24.57
N MET A 4 -28.88 73.23 -24.67
CA MET A 4 -28.89 72.25 -25.74
C MET A 4 -27.50 71.82 -26.35
N CYS A 5 -27.17 70.52 -26.34
CA CYS A 5 -27.23 69.73 -27.55
C CYS A 5 -26.89 68.23 -27.24
N ARG A 6 -27.83 67.45 -27.35
CA ARG A 6 -28.07 66.19 -28.05
C ARG A 6 -26.89 65.73 -28.93
N ARG A 7 -26.40 64.50 -28.71
CA ARG A 7 -26.25 63.54 -29.83
C ARG A 7 -26.10 62.09 -29.34
N ARG A 8 -26.92 61.33 -29.93
CA ARG A 8 -26.99 59.87 -29.92
C ARG A 8 -25.74 59.27 -30.57
N GLY A 9 -25.20 58.21 -30.02
CA GLY A 9 -24.25 57.37 -30.67
C GLY A 9 -24.40 55.95 -30.15
N TRP A 10 -25.10 55.18 -30.92
CA TRP A 10 -25.06 53.74 -30.87
C TRP A 10 -23.65 53.27 -31.17
N VAL A 11 -23.13 52.29 -30.48
CA VAL A 11 -22.29 51.24 -31.07
C VAL A 11 -22.07 50.15 -30.03
N GLY A 12 -22.58 48.98 -30.31
CA GLY A 12 -21.82 47.76 -30.34
C GLY A 12 -21.60 47.08 -28.97
N ILE A 13 -22.60 46.33 -28.54
CA ILE A 13 -22.37 45.24 -27.58
C ILE A 13 -21.60 44.13 -28.35
N ILE A 14 -20.27 44.08 -28.18
CA ILE A 14 -19.47 42.94 -28.57
C ILE A 14 -19.58 41.94 -27.43
N LEU A 15 -20.43 40.93 -27.64
CA LEU A 15 -20.54 39.73 -26.79
C LEU A 15 -19.28 38.90 -27.01
N LEU A 16 -18.29 39.08 -26.15
CA LEU A 16 -17.09 38.24 -26.13
C LEU A 16 -17.46 36.93 -25.47
N VAL A 17 -17.88 35.95 -26.28
CA VAL A 17 -18.07 34.57 -25.84
C VAL A 17 -16.68 34.00 -25.58
N LEU A 18 -16.31 33.99 -24.30
CA LEU A 18 -15.12 33.29 -23.83
C LEU A 18 -15.43 31.79 -23.85
N VAL A 19 -15.06 31.14 -24.95
CA VAL A 19 -15.04 29.69 -25.03
C VAL A 19 -13.96 29.21 -24.06
N MET A 20 -14.37 28.85 -22.83
CA MET A 20 -13.53 28.07 -21.94
C MET A 20 -13.38 26.68 -22.54
N SER A 21 -12.32 26.48 -23.29
CA SER A 21 -11.85 25.14 -23.65
C SER A 21 -11.44 24.46 -22.37
N TYR A 22 -12.31 23.59 -21.84
CA TYR A 22 -11.92 22.60 -20.86
C TYR A 22 -10.92 21.66 -21.50
N GLY A 23 -9.63 21.94 -21.30
CA GLY A 23 -8.57 21.02 -21.58
C GLY A 23 -8.81 19.78 -20.71
N ALA A 24 -9.25 18.70 -21.29
CA ALA A 24 -9.25 17.40 -20.62
C ALA A 24 -7.79 17.09 -20.26
N SER A 25 -7.51 17.09 -18.95
CA SER A 25 -6.19 16.81 -18.44
C SER A 25 -5.78 15.40 -18.84
N SER A 26 -4.78 15.30 -19.71
CA SER A 26 -4.14 14.05 -20.14
C SER A 26 -3.30 13.42 -19.01
N ASP A 27 -3.19 14.09 -17.87
CA ASP A 27 -2.36 13.69 -16.73
C ASP A 27 -2.74 12.32 -16.14
N GLY A 28 -4.02 11.96 -16.17
CA GLY A 28 -4.50 10.68 -15.64
C GLY A 28 -4.05 9.46 -16.45
N ALA A 29 -3.97 9.58 -17.77
CA ALA A 29 -3.56 8.47 -18.63
C ALA A 29 -2.05 8.25 -18.60
N GLU A 30 -1.26 9.31 -18.45
CA GLU A 30 0.20 9.24 -18.34
C GLU A 30 0.63 8.66 -16.97
N GLN A 31 -0.03 9.04 -15.90
CA GLN A 31 0.19 8.45 -14.58
C GLN A 31 -0.20 6.98 -14.52
N ALA A 32 -1.31 6.57 -15.13
CA ALA A 32 -1.72 5.17 -15.21
C ALA A 32 -0.73 4.31 -16.01
N SER A 33 -0.19 4.84 -17.11
CA SER A 33 0.82 4.14 -17.92
C SER A 33 2.18 4.04 -17.20
N ALA A 34 2.58 5.06 -16.47
CA ALA A 34 3.80 5.05 -15.66
C ALA A 34 3.71 4.04 -14.50
N GLN A 35 2.53 3.87 -13.91
CA GLN A 35 2.29 2.84 -12.89
C GLN A 35 2.26 1.41 -13.46
N ALA A 36 1.77 1.22 -14.68
CA ALA A 36 1.74 -0.10 -15.32
C ALA A 36 3.14 -0.67 -15.60
N GLY A 37 4.15 0.19 -15.82
CA GLY A 37 5.55 -0.20 -15.97
C GLY A 37 6.37 -0.22 -14.66
N ALA A 38 5.80 0.24 -13.54
CA ALA A 38 6.48 0.26 -12.26
C ALA A 38 6.46 -1.13 -11.59
N ASN A 39 7.54 -1.48 -10.87
CA ASN A 39 7.55 -2.67 -10.03
C ASN A 39 6.51 -2.55 -8.89
N LEU A 40 6.17 -3.69 -8.27
CA LEU A 40 5.15 -3.74 -7.23
C LEU A 40 5.45 -2.77 -6.07
N TYR A 41 6.72 -2.66 -5.66
CA TYR A 41 7.17 -1.73 -4.63
C TYR A 41 6.70 -0.27 -4.88
N LYS A 42 6.90 0.22 -6.10
CA LYS A 42 6.50 1.59 -6.48
C LYS A 42 4.98 1.73 -6.53
N ARG A 43 4.27 0.72 -7.04
CA ARG A 43 2.80 0.71 -7.09
C ARG A 43 2.17 0.69 -5.70
N LEU A 44 2.84 0.07 -4.72
CA LEU A 44 2.41 0.06 -3.31
C LEU A 44 2.67 1.39 -2.59
N GLY A 45 3.41 2.33 -3.19
CA GLY A 45 3.73 3.63 -2.57
C GLY A 45 5.09 3.67 -1.86
N GLY A 46 5.95 2.68 -2.08
CA GLY A 46 7.30 2.65 -1.55
C GLY A 46 7.39 2.17 -0.09
N PHE A 47 8.56 2.43 0.53
CA PHE A 47 8.86 1.88 1.86
C PHE A 47 7.92 2.39 2.96
N ASP A 48 7.57 3.67 2.96
CA ASP A 48 6.72 4.24 4.00
C ASP A 48 5.32 3.62 4.01
N ALA A 49 4.75 3.36 2.83
CA ALA A 49 3.47 2.68 2.70
C ALA A 49 3.54 1.22 3.17
N ILE A 50 4.61 0.51 2.81
CA ILE A 50 4.89 -0.87 3.28
C ILE A 50 5.05 -0.88 4.81
N ALA A 51 5.83 0.04 5.36
CA ALA A 51 6.02 0.16 6.80
C ALA A 51 4.71 0.41 7.53
N ALA A 52 3.85 1.32 7.02
CA ALA A 52 2.54 1.58 7.61
C ALA A 52 1.63 0.33 7.61
N VAL A 53 1.65 -0.46 6.53
CA VAL A 53 0.93 -1.74 6.47
C VAL A 53 1.46 -2.71 7.53
N VAL A 54 2.78 -2.85 7.66
CA VAL A 54 3.40 -3.75 8.65
C VAL A 54 3.14 -3.26 10.07
N ASP A 55 3.06 -1.94 10.29
CA ASP A 55 2.73 -1.33 11.59
C ASP A 55 1.30 -1.65 12.07
N ASP A 56 0.39 -1.87 11.17
CA ASP A 56 -0.96 -2.35 11.50
C ASP A 56 -1.02 -3.88 11.58
N PHE A 57 -0.30 -4.58 10.73
CA PHE A 57 -0.34 -6.03 10.62
C PHE A 57 0.28 -6.75 11.83
N VAL A 58 1.50 -6.39 12.23
CA VAL A 58 2.21 -7.09 13.32
C VAL A 58 1.46 -7.00 14.65
N PRO A 59 0.94 -5.83 15.09
CA PRO A 59 0.10 -5.77 16.29
C PRO A 59 -1.15 -6.64 16.23
N ARG A 60 -1.76 -6.82 15.06
CA ARG A 60 -2.91 -7.74 14.91
C ARG A 60 -2.52 -9.18 15.22
N LEU A 61 -1.36 -9.63 14.73
CA LEU A 61 -0.86 -10.97 15.03
C LEU A 61 -0.56 -11.14 16.52
N VAL A 62 0.08 -10.15 17.13
CA VAL A 62 0.41 -10.16 18.58
C VAL A 62 -0.84 -10.21 19.45
N SER A 63 -1.92 -9.55 19.03
CA SER A 63 -3.18 -9.45 19.79
C SER A 63 -4.17 -10.57 19.48
N ASP A 64 -3.91 -11.37 18.44
CA ASP A 64 -4.79 -12.47 18.07
C ASP A 64 -4.70 -13.61 19.10
N PRO A 65 -5.84 -14.15 19.58
CA PRO A 65 -5.85 -15.22 20.59
C PRO A 65 -5.12 -16.50 20.17
N GLN A 66 -5.08 -16.80 18.86
CA GLN A 66 -4.43 -17.98 18.32
C GLN A 66 -2.95 -17.73 18.06
N LEU A 67 -2.61 -16.58 17.45
CA LEU A 67 -1.25 -16.27 16.99
C LEU A 67 -0.39 -15.62 18.07
N GLY A 68 -0.99 -14.94 19.03
CA GLY A 68 -0.30 -14.22 20.10
C GLY A 68 0.69 -15.08 20.88
N ARG A 69 0.45 -16.40 20.95
CA ARG A 69 1.34 -17.37 21.63
C ARG A 69 2.76 -17.38 21.05
N PHE A 70 2.94 -17.08 19.79
CA PHE A 70 4.26 -17.02 19.14
C PHE A 70 5.08 -15.78 19.54
N PHE A 71 4.43 -14.82 20.17
CA PHE A 71 5.03 -13.56 20.60
C PHE A 71 5.20 -13.46 22.13
N VAL A 72 4.80 -14.52 22.87
CA VAL A 72 4.98 -14.59 24.32
C VAL A 72 6.47 -14.55 24.66
N GLY A 73 6.85 -13.70 25.62
CA GLY A 73 8.24 -13.52 26.05
C GLY A 73 9.06 -12.58 25.17
N LEU A 74 8.55 -12.13 24.03
CA LEU A 74 9.22 -11.10 23.25
C LEU A 74 9.04 -9.71 23.89
N GLY A 75 10.15 -9.07 24.23
CA GLY A 75 10.16 -7.66 24.64
C GLY A 75 9.82 -6.73 23.49
N ASN A 76 9.66 -5.43 23.80
CA ASN A 76 9.33 -4.41 22.80
C ASN A 76 10.38 -4.33 21.69
N ASP A 77 11.66 -4.42 22.02
CA ASP A 77 12.77 -4.37 21.05
C ASP A 77 12.69 -5.56 20.07
N SER A 78 12.40 -6.76 20.58
CA SER A 78 12.23 -7.96 19.74
C SER A 78 11.04 -7.83 18.82
N LYS A 79 9.91 -7.30 19.28
CA LYS A 79 8.73 -7.03 18.46
C LYS A 79 9.02 -5.94 17.41
N GLY A 80 9.76 -4.89 17.81
CA GLY A 80 10.23 -3.86 16.89
C GLY A 80 11.13 -4.44 15.80
N ARG A 81 12.00 -5.42 16.14
CA ARG A 81 12.84 -6.11 15.20
C ARG A 81 12.04 -6.98 14.21
N VAL A 82 11.03 -7.71 14.69
CA VAL A 82 10.11 -8.46 13.81
C VAL A 82 9.45 -7.54 12.81
N ARG A 83 8.92 -6.41 13.27
CA ARG A 83 8.31 -5.38 12.41
C ARG A 83 9.28 -4.87 11.35
N GLN A 84 10.49 -4.49 11.74
CA GLN A 84 11.51 -4.01 10.81
C GLN A 84 11.83 -5.05 9.73
N LEU A 85 12.10 -6.28 10.15
CA LEU A 85 12.43 -7.38 9.23
C LEU A 85 11.27 -7.72 8.28
N ALA A 86 10.02 -7.65 8.75
CA ALA A 86 8.85 -7.85 7.91
C ALA A 86 8.74 -6.76 6.82
N ALA A 87 8.96 -5.49 7.18
CA ALA A 87 8.95 -4.39 6.22
C ALA A 87 10.09 -4.50 5.19
N GLU A 88 11.30 -4.85 5.63
CA GLU A 88 12.46 -5.07 4.75
C GLU A 88 12.20 -6.23 3.78
N LEU A 89 11.63 -7.34 4.27
CA LEU A 89 11.28 -8.51 3.45
C LEU A 89 10.28 -8.13 2.36
N VAL A 90 9.19 -7.48 2.71
CA VAL A 90 8.17 -7.05 1.74
C VAL A 90 8.77 -6.06 0.75
N CYS A 91 9.55 -5.09 1.21
CA CYS A 91 10.23 -4.13 0.35
C CYS A 91 11.13 -4.85 -0.68
N GLN A 92 12.00 -5.75 -0.25
CA GLN A 92 12.88 -6.51 -1.14
C GLN A 92 12.07 -7.40 -2.10
N ALA A 93 11.09 -8.14 -1.59
CA ALA A 93 10.30 -9.08 -2.38
C ALA A 93 9.42 -8.40 -3.44
N THR A 94 9.10 -7.13 -3.25
CA THR A 94 8.31 -6.32 -4.21
C THR A 94 9.18 -5.52 -5.19
N GLY A 95 10.51 -5.71 -5.13
CA GLY A 95 11.46 -5.03 -6.01
C GLY A 95 11.90 -3.66 -5.52
N GLY A 96 11.79 -3.39 -4.21
CA GLY A 96 12.33 -2.19 -3.58
C GLY A 96 13.85 -2.26 -3.33
N PRO A 97 14.45 -1.17 -2.87
CA PRO A 97 15.92 -1.06 -2.68
C PRO A 97 16.40 -1.67 -1.36
N CYS A 98 15.50 -2.28 -0.57
CA CYS A 98 15.85 -2.84 0.73
C CYS A 98 16.63 -4.14 0.60
N VAL A 99 17.43 -4.43 1.63
CA VAL A 99 18.11 -5.72 1.79
C VAL A 99 17.57 -6.36 3.05
N TYR A 100 16.93 -7.50 2.90
CA TYR A 100 16.48 -8.30 4.04
C TYR A 100 17.69 -8.99 4.70
N ILE A 101 17.98 -8.61 5.93
CA ILE A 101 19.11 -9.12 6.72
C ILE A 101 18.69 -10.11 7.82
N GLY A 102 17.42 -10.55 7.77
CA GLY A 102 16.88 -11.54 8.70
C GLY A 102 17.34 -12.97 8.36
N ARG A 103 16.94 -13.92 9.23
CA ARG A 103 17.13 -15.34 8.96
C ARG A 103 16.22 -15.80 7.82
N PRO A 104 16.62 -16.83 7.05
CA PRO A 104 15.68 -17.49 6.12
C PRO A 104 14.38 -17.89 6.82
N MET A 105 13.25 -17.83 6.13
CA MET A 105 11.92 -18.08 6.73
C MET A 105 11.85 -19.41 7.45
N LYS A 106 12.38 -20.48 6.86
CA LYS A 106 12.44 -21.78 7.49
C LYS A 106 13.20 -21.78 8.81
N ALA A 107 14.35 -21.10 8.87
CA ALA A 107 15.14 -21.01 10.10
C ALA A 107 14.54 -20.06 11.15
N ALA A 108 13.79 -19.04 10.70
CA ALA A 108 13.13 -18.08 11.57
C ALA A 108 11.90 -18.67 12.27
N HIS A 109 11.23 -19.64 11.65
CA HIS A 109 9.98 -20.24 12.14
C HIS A 109 10.15 -21.69 12.64
N ALA A 110 11.36 -22.26 12.49
CA ALA A 110 11.64 -23.64 12.92
C ALA A 110 11.39 -23.85 14.42
N GLY A 111 10.63 -24.89 14.74
CA GLY A 111 10.29 -25.28 16.12
C GLY A 111 9.14 -24.51 16.74
N LEU A 112 8.53 -23.56 16.03
CA LEU A 112 7.35 -22.85 16.52
C LEU A 112 6.07 -23.69 16.45
N GLY A 113 6.06 -24.78 15.65
CA GLY A 113 4.90 -25.65 15.48
C GLY A 113 3.73 -24.95 14.79
N ILE A 114 4.03 -24.03 13.87
CA ILE A 114 3.02 -23.29 13.10
C ILE A 114 2.21 -24.28 12.26
N THR A 115 0.89 -24.21 12.42
CA THR A 115 -0.06 -25.06 11.71
C THR A 115 -0.64 -24.37 10.48
N GLU A 116 -1.32 -25.16 9.63
CA GLU A 116 -2.12 -24.63 8.52
C GLU A 116 -3.18 -23.62 8.99
N SER A 117 -3.83 -23.88 10.13
CA SER A 117 -4.81 -22.97 10.71
C SER A 117 -4.18 -21.63 11.13
N ASP A 118 -2.96 -21.66 11.69
CA ASP A 118 -2.22 -20.44 12.05
C ASP A 118 -1.86 -19.62 10.80
N TRP A 119 -1.45 -20.31 9.74
CA TRP A 119 -1.19 -19.70 8.46
C TRP A 119 -2.42 -19.00 7.89
N GLN A 120 -3.57 -19.68 7.85
CA GLN A 120 -4.83 -19.10 7.35
C GLN A 120 -5.25 -17.88 8.16
N THR A 121 -5.12 -17.94 9.49
CA THR A 121 -5.41 -16.81 10.37
C THR A 121 -4.47 -15.63 10.09
N THR A 122 -3.17 -15.90 9.86
CA THR A 122 -2.19 -14.88 9.47
C THR A 122 -2.56 -14.22 8.15
N VAL A 123 -2.89 -15.00 7.12
CA VAL A 123 -3.32 -14.48 5.81
C VAL A 123 -4.60 -13.65 5.94
N LYS A 124 -5.57 -14.07 6.75
CA LYS A 124 -6.78 -13.30 7.03
C LYS A 124 -6.47 -11.92 7.62
N HIS A 125 -5.57 -11.84 8.58
CA HIS A 125 -5.12 -10.55 9.14
C HIS A 125 -4.40 -9.70 8.11
N PHE A 126 -3.58 -10.32 7.26
CA PHE A 126 -2.88 -9.62 6.20
C PHE A 126 -3.85 -9.00 5.20
N VAL A 127 -4.82 -9.76 4.70
CA VAL A 127 -5.86 -9.25 3.79
C VAL A 127 -6.64 -8.11 4.45
N ALA A 128 -7.07 -8.27 5.70
CA ALA A 128 -7.81 -7.22 6.43
C ALA A 128 -6.99 -5.93 6.58
N THR A 129 -5.67 -6.06 6.75
CA THR A 129 -4.76 -4.90 6.78
C THR A 129 -4.68 -4.24 5.41
N LEU A 130 -4.49 -5.00 4.33
CA LEU A 130 -4.44 -4.46 2.97
C LEU A 130 -5.75 -3.76 2.58
N ASP A 131 -6.89 -4.29 3.02
CA ASP A 131 -8.21 -3.66 2.83
C ASP A 131 -8.33 -2.34 3.58
N LYS A 132 -7.85 -2.28 4.83
CA LYS A 132 -7.82 -1.04 5.63
C LYS A 132 -7.02 0.06 4.92
N PHE A 133 -5.90 -0.29 4.32
CA PHE A 133 -5.06 0.64 3.56
C PHE A 133 -5.54 0.86 2.12
N LYS A 134 -6.68 0.27 1.74
CA LYS A 134 -7.29 0.40 0.40
C LYS A 134 -6.32 0.02 -0.73
N VAL A 135 -5.48 -0.98 -0.49
CA VAL A 135 -4.58 -1.52 -1.51
C VAL A 135 -5.43 -2.06 -2.66
N PRO A 136 -5.17 -1.67 -3.93
CA PRO A 136 -5.96 -2.15 -5.06
C PRO A 136 -5.86 -3.67 -5.22
N GLN A 137 -6.88 -4.30 -5.81
CA GLN A 137 -6.99 -5.77 -5.86
C GLN A 137 -5.79 -6.42 -6.56
N LYS A 138 -5.32 -5.83 -7.66
CA LYS A 138 -4.16 -6.34 -8.38
C LYS A 138 -2.90 -6.42 -7.49
N GLU A 139 -2.60 -5.37 -6.76
CA GLU A 139 -1.44 -5.30 -5.85
C GLU A 139 -1.61 -6.27 -4.66
N LYS A 140 -2.84 -6.44 -4.16
CA LYS A 140 -3.15 -7.46 -3.14
C LYS A 140 -2.87 -8.87 -3.65
N ASP A 141 -3.33 -9.20 -4.84
CA ASP A 141 -3.14 -10.53 -5.43
C ASP A 141 -1.64 -10.84 -5.64
N GLU A 142 -0.87 -9.87 -6.12
CA GLU A 142 0.58 -9.99 -6.27
C GLU A 142 1.29 -10.19 -4.91
N LEU A 143 0.90 -9.41 -3.88
CA LEU A 143 1.44 -9.58 -2.52
C LEU A 143 1.08 -10.93 -1.91
N LEU A 144 -0.16 -11.38 -2.07
CA LEU A 144 -0.62 -12.67 -1.58
C LEU A 144 0.11 -13.83 -2.28
N ALA A 145 0.43 -13.70 -3.56
CA ALA A 145 1.23 -14.68 -4.28
C ALA A 145 2.66 -14.77 -3.69
N ILE A 146 3.30 -13.62 -3.41
CA ILE A 146 4.62 -13.57 -2.77
C ILE A 146 4.57 -14.23 -1.39
N VAL A 147 3.61 -13.85 -0.56
CA VAL A 147 3.46 -14.39 0.79
C VAL A 147 3.17 -15.89 0.75
N SER A 148 2.31 -16.35 -0.16
CA SER A 148 1.98 -17.77 -0.33
C SER A 148 3.20 -18.62 -0.70
N GLY A 149 4.16 -18.06 -1.40
CA GLY A 149 5.44 -18.71 -1.70
C GLY A 149 6.29 -19.03 -0.46
N LEU A 150 6.04 -18.35 0.67
CA LEU A 150 6.76 -18.58 1.93
C LEU A 150 6.14 -19.69 2.79
N LYS A 151 4.92 -20.14 2.45
CA LYS A 151 4.13 -21.07 3.27
C LYS A 151 4.88 -22.34 3.63
N THR A 152 5.53 -22.97 2.65
CA THR A 152 6.25 -24.22 2.84
C THR A 152 7.44 -24.12 3.80
N ASP A 153 7.99 -22.92 3.97
CA ASP A 153 9.08 -22.65 4.90
C ASP A 153 8.57 -22.26 6.30
N ILE A 154 7.30 -21.95 6.44
CA ILE A 154 6.71 -21.42 7.68
C ILE A 154 5.83 -22.45 8.36
N VAL A 155 5.00 -23.18 7.61
CA VAL A 155 4.06 -24.17 8.16
C VAL A 155 4.82 -25.47 8.42
N GLU A 156 4.80 -25.92 9.68
CA GLU A 156 5.46 -27.15 10.12
C GLU A 156 4.48 -28.33 10.30
N LYS A 157 3.22 -28.03 10.49
CA LYS A 157 2.17 -29.04 10.76
C LYS A 157 0.98 -28.82 9.84
N PRO A 158 0.45 -29.87 9.21
CA PRO A 158 -0.75 -29.79 8.41
C PRO A 158 -1.99 -29.39 9.21
#